data_efe9db9dfda90065f81f09e66569be7f
#
_entry.id   efe9db9dfda90065f81f09e66569be7f
#
_cell.length_a   1.000
_cell.length_b   1.000
_cell.length_c   1.000
_cell.angle_alpha   90.00
_cell.angle_beta   90.00
_cell.angle_gamma   90.00
#
_symmetry.space_group_name_H-M   'P 1'
#
loop_
_entity.id
_entity.type
_entity.pdbx_description
1 polymer ?
#
loop_
_entity_poly.entity_id
_entity_poly.type
_entity_poly.pdbx_seq_one_letter_code
_entity_poly.pdbx_strand_id
1 'polypeptide(L)'
;MANIYDLANELEREIRVLPEYKKAQECRAAIDADEEAKALFKEFTEFQQGLYAKLQSGQMPTGDEQTKMQELGAKIEATPVLKAYFGAQQSLSVYIADLEKIIFGPLQDLLK
;
A
#
# COMPACT_ATOMS: atom_id res chain seq x y z
N MET A 1 -27.23 0.89 20.70
CA MET A 1 -27.08 0.52 19.28
C MET A 1 -25.87 1.28 18.69
N ALA A 2 -24.93 0.56 18.09
CA ALA A 2 -23.77 1.19 17.49
C ALA A 2 -24.19 1.94 16.22
N ASN A 3 -23.65 3.15 16.03
CA ASN A 3 -23.85 3.85 14.77
C ASN A 3 -22.79 3.41 13.74
N ILE A 4 -22.96 3.88 12.52
CA ILE A 4 -22.07 3.46 11.42
C ILE A 4 -20.60 3.83 11.68
N TYR A 5 -20.35 4.94 12.35
CA TYR A 5 -19.00 5.36 12.66
C TYR A 5 -18.36 4.50 13.75
N ASP A 6 -19.16 4.07 14.73
CA ASP A 6 -18.68 3.15 15.77
C ASP A 6 -18.27 1.81 15.14
N LEU A 7 -19.07 1.32 14.19
CA LEU A 7 -18.75 0.09 13.47
C LEU A 7 -17.48 0.23 12.63
N ALA A 8 -17.31 1.39 11.99
CA ALA A 8 -16.11 1.66 11.21
C ALA A 8 -14.86 1.71 12.09
N ASN A 9 -14.96 2.33 13.26
CA ASN A 9 -13.86 2.38 14.22
C ASN A 9 -13.52 0.99 14.78
N GLU A 10 -14.54 0.18 15.00
CA GLU A 10 -14.33 -1.21 15.43
C GLU A 10 -13.61 -1.99 14.34
N LEU A 11 -13.99 -1.80 13.08
CA LEU A 11 -13.33 -2.44 11.96
C LEU A 11 -11.86 -2.02 11.88
N GLU A 12 -11.56 -0.74 12.07
CA GLU A 12 -10.18 -0.26 12.10
C GLU A 12 -9.36 -1.00 13.16
N ARG A 13 -9.92 -1.14 14.36
CA ARG A 13 -9.23 -1.85 15.46
C ARG A 13 -8.98 -3.31 15.10
N GLU A 14 -9.95 -3.96 14.46
CA GLU A 14 -9.80 -5.35 14.04
C GLU A 14 -8.71 -5.51 12.97
N ILE A 15 -8.60 -4.54 12.05
CA ILE A 15 -7.53 -4.56 11.05
C ILE A 15 -6.16 -4.49 11.73
N ARG A 16 -6.03 -3.65 12.76
CA ARG A 16 -4.75 -3.46 13.46
C ARG A 16 -4.29 -4.70 14.22
N VAL A 17 -5.19 -5.64 14.53
CA VAL A 17 -4.82 -6.88 15.21
C VAL A 17 -4.64 -8.06 14.26
N LEU A 18 -4.84 -7.87 12.96
CA LEU A 18 -4.58 -8.93 11.97
C LEU A 18 -3.10 -9.31 11.97
N PRO A 19 -2.79 -10.62 11.86
CA PRO A 19 -1.38 -11.03 11.72
C PRO A 19 -0.68 -10.38 10.54
N GLU A 20 -1.38 -10.18 9.43
CA GLU A 20 -0.84 -9.54 8.23
C GLU A 20 -0.46 -8.08 8.49
N TYR A 21 -1.27 -7.37 9.30
CA TYR A 21 -0.95 -5.99 9.66
C TYR A 21 0.27 -5.93 10.58
N LYS A 22 0.31 -6.81 11.57
CA LYS A 22 1.44 -6.87 12.49
C LYS A 22 2.74 -7.20 11.77
N LYS A 23 2.68 -8.11 10.81
CA LYS A 23 3.83 -8.45 9.99
C LYS A 23 4.30 -7.26 9.17
N ALA A 24 3.36 -6.51 8.57
CA ALA A 24 3.70 -5.30 7.83
C ALA A 24 4.37 -4.26 8.73
N GLN A 25 3.89 -4.11 9.97
CA GLN A 25 4.51 -3.20 10.94
C GLN A 25 5.95 -3.62 11.27
N GLU A 26 6.17 -4.92 11.49
CA GLU A 26 7.51 -5.44 11.78
C GLU A 26 8.45 -5.20 10.60
N CYS A 27 7.97 -5.46 9.38
CA CYS A 27 8.77 -5.23 8.18
C CYS A 27 9.06 -3.75 7.99
N ARG A 28 8.10 -2.87 8.29
CA ARG A 28 8.31 -1.43 8.19
C ARG A 28 9.38 -0.95 9.18
N ALA A 29 9.35 -1.48 10.41
CA ALA A 29 10.36 -1.17 11.40
C ALA A 29 11.75 -1.67 10.96
N ALA A 30 11.81 -2.83 10.32
CA ALA A 30 13.06 -3.37 9.80
C ALA A 30 13.64 -2.48 8.69
N ILE A 31 12.80 -1.85 7.88
CA ILE A 31 13.26 -0.89 6.87
C ILE A 31 13.92 0.31 7.55
N ASP A 32 13.31 0.84 8.60
CA ASP A 32 13.87 2.00 9.32
C ASP A 32 15.21 1.69 10.00
N ALA A 33 15.44 0.42 10.33
CA ALA A 33 16.68 -0.04 10.96
C ALA A 33 17.82 -0.28 9.94
N ASP A 34 17.53 -0.27 8.65
CA ASP A 34 18.49 -0.52 7.58
C ASP A 34 18.59 0.73 6.70
N GLU A 35 19.72 1.42 6.78
CA GLU A 35 19.89 2.71 6.09
C GLU A 35 19.74 2.61 4.57
N GLU A 36 20.27 1.55 3.95
CA GLU A 36 20.15 1.37 2.51
C GLU A 36 18.69 1.11 2.10
N ALA A 37 18.00 0.24 2.84
CA ALA A 37 16.61 -0.06 2.59
C ALA A 37 15.74 1.17 2.81
N LYS A 38 16.03 1.94 3.87
CA LYS A 38 15.29 3.16 4.17
C LYS A 38 15.43 4.20 3.04
N ALA A 39 16.65 4.39 2.54
CA ALA A 39 16.90 5.33 1.46
C ALA A 39 16.19 4.91 0.17
N LEU A 40 16.26 3.63 -0.17
CA LEU A 40 15.59 3.09 -1.35
C LEU A 40 14.07 3.18 -1.22
N PHE A 41 13.54 2.89 -0.04
CA PHE A 41 12.10 3.01 0.23
C PHE A 41 11.62 4.44 0.04
N LYS A 42 12.38 5.40 0.56
CA LYS A 42 12.06 6.83 0.39
C LYS A 42 12.07 7.23 -1.07
N GLU A 43 13.11 6.84 -1.81
CA GLU A 43 13.22 7.13 -3.23
C GLU A 43 12.03 6.55 -4.00
N PHE A 44 11.68 5.29 -3.72
CA PHE A 44 10.56 4.63 -4.38
C PHE A 44 9.23 5.31 -4.08
N THR A 45 8.95 5.61 -2.80
CA THR A 45 7.68 6.23 -2.43
C THR A 45 7.54 7.64 -3.00
N GLU A 46 8.61 8.42 -2.99
CA GLU A 46 8.59 9.77 -3.57
C GLU A 46 8.37 9.71 -5.08
N PHE A 47 9.02 8.75 -5.74
CA PHE A 47 8.85 8.57 -7.18
C PHE A 47 7.41 8.15 -7.52
N GLN A 48 6.85 7.20 -6.75
CA GLN A 48 5.47 6.76 -6.93
C GLN A 48 4.48 7.91 -6.75
N GLN A 49 4.67 8.73 -5.73
CA GLN A 49 3.80 9.87 -5.47
C GLN A 49 3.87 10.89 -6.61
N GLY A 50 5.06 11.11 -7.15
CA GLY A 50 5.25 12.00 -8.29
C GLY A 50 4.52 11.49 -9.53
N LEU A 51 4.61 10.20 -9.81
CA LEU A 51 3.89 9.59 -10.93
C LEU A 51 2.38 9.67 -10.75
N TYR A 52 1.91 9.41 -9.53
CA TYR A 52 0.48 9.48 -9.23
C TYR A 52 -0.06 10.88 -9.45
N ALA A 53 0.65 11.91 -8.96
CA ALA A 53 0.26 13.30 -9.17
C ALA A 53 0.23 13.65 -10.66
N LYS A 54 1.20 13.14 -11.41
CA LYS A 54 1.29 13.36 -12.86
C LYS A 54 0.07 12.76 -13.58
N LEU A 55 -0.28 11.53 -13.21
CA LEU A 55 -1.46 10.86 -13.79
C LEU A 55 -2.74 11.61 -13.47
N GLN A 56 -2.87 12.15 -12.26
CA GLN A 56 -4.04 12.92 -11.87
C GLN A 56 -4.17 14.22 -12.66
N SER A 57 -3.05 14.78 -13.11
CA SER A 57 -3.06 15.99 -13.94
C SER A 57 -3.28 15.66 -15.42
N GLY A 58 -3.48 14.41 -15.77
CA GLY A 58 -3.76 13.97 -17.13
C GLY A 58 -2.53 13.66 -17.96
N GLN A 59 -1.34 13.68 -17.35
CA GLN A 59 -0.10 13.38 -18.07
C GLN A 59 0.24 11.90 -17.95
N MET A 60 0.84 11.35 -19.01
CA MET A 60 1.28 9.97 -19.03
C MET A 60 2.76 9.87 -18.63
N PRO A 61 3.19 8.76 -18.02
CA PRO A 61 4.61 8.55 -17.71
C PRO A 61 5.46 8.58 -18.98
N THR A 62 6.63 9.21 -18.88
CA THR A 62 7.62 9.20 -19.99
C THR A 62 8.32 7.85 -20.05
N GLY A 63 9.06 7.61 -21.15
CA GLY A 63 9.88 6.40 -21.27
C GLY A 63 10.94 6.31 -20.19
N ASP A 64 11.55 7.45 -19.84
CA ASP A 64 12.55 7.51 -18.77
C ASP A 64 11.95 7.18 -17.42
N GLU A 65 10.73 7.64 -17.15
CA GLU A 65 10.02 7.34 -15.92
C GLU A 65 9.66 5.86 -15.81
N GLN A 66 9.25 5.25 -16.93
CA GLN A 66 8.96 3.81 -16.96
C GLN A 66 10.23 3.00 -16.69
N THR A 67 11.35 3.40 -17.28
CA THR A 67 12.64 2.75 -17.05
C THR A 67 13.06 2.87 -15.58
N LYS A 68 12.89 4.04 -15.00
CA LYS A 68 13.23 4.26 -13.58
C LYS A 68 12.36 3.40 -12.67
N MET A 69 11.07 3.26 -12.97
CA MET A 69 10.18 2.40 -12.20
C MET A 69 10.67 0.95 -12.23
N GLN A 70 11.08 0.46 -13.40
CA GLN A 70 11.62 -0.90 -13.53
C GLN A 70 12.91 -1.07 -12.75
N GLU A 71 13.81 -0.08 -12.81
CA GLU A 71 15.06 -0.13 -12.06
C GLU A 71 14.83 -0.14 -10.55
N LEU A 72 13.92 0.69 -10.06
CA LEU A 72 13.58 0.73 -8.64
C LEU A 72 12.93 -0.58 -8.22
N GLY A 73 12.05 -1.12 -9.05
CA GLY A 73 11.42 -2.41 -8.78
C GLY A 73 12.43 -3.54 -8.66
N ALA A 74 13.43 -3.56 -9.55
CA ALA A 74 14.49 -4.57 -9.50
C ALA A 74 15.33 -4.45 -8.23
N LYS A 75 15.66 -3.22 -7.81
CA LYS A 75 16.40 -2.97 -6.58
C LYS A 75 15.62 -3.42 -5.35
N ILE A 76 14.31 -3.17 -5.34
CA ILE A 76 13.42 -3.61 -4.25
C ILE A 76 13.40 -5.13 -4.17
N GLU A 77 13.25 -5.82 -5.30
CA GLU A 77 13.25 -7.28 -5.33
C GLU A 77 14.58 -7.86 -4.86
N ALA A 78 15.68 -7.13 -5.06
CA ALA A 78 17.02 -7.55 -4.63
C ALA A 78 17.29 -7.23 -3.16
N THR A 79 16.41 -6.49 -2.49
CA THR A 79 16.58 -6.08 -1.09
C THR A 79 15.58 -6.86 -0.22
N PRO A 80 16.05 -7.89 0.53
CA PRO A 80 15.13 -8.79 1.26
C PRO A 80 14.17 -8.08 2.21
N VAL A 81 14.64 -7.03 2.90
CA VAL A 81 13.81 -6.27 3.85
C VAL A 81 12.64 -5.60 3.13
N LEU A 82 12.89 -5.01 1.96
CA LEU A 82 11.84 -4.34 1.18
C LEU A 82 10.91 -5.35 0.53
N LYS A 83 11.46 -6.44 0.02
CA LYS A 83 10.65 -7.50 -0.57
C LYS A 83 9.67 -8.07 0.45
N ALA A 84 10.12 -8.29 1.67
CA ALA A 84 9.28 -8.78 2.76
C ALA A 84 8.16 -7.79 3.10
N TYR A 85 8.49 -6.51 3.15
CA TYR A 85 7.50 -5.47 3.44
C TYR A 85 6.40 -5.41 2.38
N PHE A 86 6.79 -5.38 1.10
CA PHE A 86 5.81 -5.28 0.02
C PHE A 86 4.96 -6.55 -0.08
N GLY A 87 5.54 -7.73 0.22
CA GLY A 87 4.77 -8.97 0.30
C GLY A 87 3.72 -8.94 1.40
N ALA A 88 4.09 -8.44 2.58
CA ALA A 88 3.16 -8.30 3.70
C ALA A 88 2.06 -7.28 3.38
N GLN A 89 2.43 -6.17 2.75
CA GLN A 89 1.48 -5.15 2.33
C GLN A 89 0.48 -5.70 1.30
N GLN A 90 0.95 -6.51 0.38
CA GLN A 90 0.07 -7.12 -0.62
C GLN A 90 -0.94 -8.05 0.03
N SER A 91 -0.52 -8.86 1.00
CA SER A 91 -1.43 -9.72 1.75
C SER A 91 -2.49 -8.92 2.47
N LEU A 92 -2.09 -7.80 3.08
CA LEU A 92 -3.03 -6.91 3.77
C LEU A 92 -4.00 -6.26 2.79
N SER A 93 -3.53 -5.89 1.59
CA SER A 93 -4.38 -5.21 0.59
C SER A 93 -5.51 -6.11 0.08
N VAL A 94 -5.38 -7.43 0.15
CA VAL A 94 -6.46 -8.35 -0.20
C VAL A 94 -7.63 -8.15 0.76
N TYR A 95 -7.35 -8.05 2.06
CA TYR A 95 -8.39 -7.75 3.07
C TYR A 95 -9.06 -6.42 2.78
N ILE A 96 -8.27 -5.41 2.49
CA ILE A 96 -8.80 -4.05 2.23
C ILE A 96 -9.70 -4.07 0.99
N ALA A 97 -9.29 -4.75 -0.07
CA ALA A 97 -10.10 -4.85 -1.29
C ALA A 97 -11.44 -5.55 -1.02
N ASP A 98 -11.42 -6.63 -0.23
CA ASP A 98 -12.64 -7.33 0.14
C ASP A 98 -13.56 -6.46 0.98
N LEU A 99 -13.00 -5.72 1.93
CA LEU A 99 -13.76 -4.81 2.78
C LEU A 99 -14.38 -3.66 1.96
N GLU A 100 -13.64 -3.13 1.00
CA GLU A 100 -14.17 -2.10 0.10
C GLU A 100 -15.38 -2.60 -0.69
N LYS A 101 -15.33 -3.83 -1.18
CA LYS A 101 -16.47 -4.41 -1.89
C LYS A 101 -17.71 -4.47 -1.01
N ILE A 102 -17.53 -4.84 0.25
CA ILE A 102 -18.63 -4.91 1.21
C ILE A 102 -19.19 -3.50 1.47
N ILE A 103 -18.29 -2.54 1.70
CA ILE A 103 -18.68 -1.16 2.01
C ILE A 103 -19.41 -0.52 0.84
N PHE A 104 -18.97 -0.74 -0.39
CA PHE A 104 -19.56 -0.15 -1.58
C PHE A 104 -20.74 -0.94 -2.13
N GLY A 105 -21.04 -2.12 -1.55
CA GLY A 105 -22.17 -2.95 -1.99
C GLY A 105 -23.47 -2.19 -2.12
N PRO A 106 -23.90 -1.43 -1.09
CA PRO A 106 -25.16 -0.67 -1.19
C PRO A 106 -25.18 0.34 -2.32
N LEU A 107 -24.03 0.98 -2.60
CA LEU A 107 -23.94 1.95 -3.71
C LEU A 107 -24.06 1.25 -5.06
N GLN A 108 -23.46 0.07 -5.18
CA GLN A 108 -23.55 -0.70 -6.43
C GLN A 108 -24.97 -1.18 -6.69
N ASP A 109 -25.70 -1.53 -5.64
CA ASP A 109 -27.10 -1.94 -5.78
C ASP A 109 -27.96 -0.83 -6.40
N LEU A 110 -27.62 0.42 -6.10
CA LEU A 110 -28.35 1.56 -6.66
C LEU A 110 -28.05 1.80 -8.15
N LEU A 111 -26.95 1.22 -8.66
CA LEU A 111 -26.55 1.38 -10.06
C LEU A 111 -27.11 0.29 -10.98
N LYS A 112 -27.75 -0.72 -10.42
CA LYS A 112 -28.34 -1.82 -11.19
C LYS A 112 -29.70 -1.47 -11.75
#